data_d324bfcb2dca8120e49614b44e078cf8
#
_entry.id   d324bfcb2dca8120e49614b44e078cf8
#
_cell.length_a   1.000
_cell.length_b   1.000
_cell.length_c   1.000
_cell.angle_alpha   90.00
_cell.angle_beta   90.00
_cell.angle_gamma   90.00
#
_symmetry.space_group_name_H-M   'P 1'
#
loop_
_entity.id
_entity.type
_entity.pdbx_description
1 polymer ?
#
loop_
_entity_poly.entity_id
_entity_poly.type
_entity_poly.pdbx_seq_one_letter_code
_entity_poly.pdbx_strand_id
1 'polypeptide(L)'
;MAAKLDPLDLHTKEAFPFRPNNVDGALSATSGYPNELDIEFFGYTDHDLDRKLNFKGRSSGGNKGYLEELANAPGKVTLRMILEELRRTYCGTLGVEYMHIGDANKVNWMRERVENPRWLNYDKEKKAHIYERLCFADTFETFLSQKFNTTKRFGLDGGEAIVPALKDAIDRASELGATSFVLGMPHRGRLNVLANVMRKPMPMIFSEFQGTHYSTDEYTKGNHSWGISGDVKYHLGSSMDRTYPDGRRIHLSLVANPSHLECVNPVVCGKTRAKQYYYGNR
;
A
#
# COMPACT_ATOMS: atom_id res chain seq x y z
N MET A 1 -8.33 7.77 -27.94
CA MET A 1 -8.35 8.57 -26.71
C MET A 1 -7.09 8.36 -25.89
N ALA A 2 -6.60 7.14 -25.72
CA ALA A 2 -5.35 6.85 -24.99
C ALA A 2 -4.13 7.60 -25.56
N ALA A 3 -3.97 7.65 -26.88
CA ALA A 3 -2.84 8.34 -27.52
C ALA A 3 -2.78 9.86 -27.29
N LYS A 4 -3.89 10.48 -26.84
CA LYS A 4 -3.90 11.92 -26.48
C LYS A 4 -3.54 12.17 -25.02
N LEU A 5 -3.58 11.12 -24.18
CA LEU A 5 -3.27 11.17 -22.75
C LEU A 5 -1.86 10.66 -22.45
N ASP A 6 -1.24 10.04 -23.44
CA ASP A 6 0.15 9.54 -23.34
C ASP A 6 1.05 10.18 -24.40
N PRO A 7 1.46 11.45 -24.17
CA PRO A 7 2.29 12.19 -25.14
C PRO A 7 3.67 11.55 -25.35
N LEU A 8 4.09 10.63 -24.49
CA LEU A 8 5.35 9.91 -24.55
C LEU A 8 5.20 8.49 -25.11
N ASP A 9 3.99 8.09 -25.50
CA ASP A 9 3.68 6.77 -26.07
C ASP A 9 4.17 5.59 -25.19
N LEU A 10 4.10 5.78 -23.88
CA LEU A 10 4.64 4.82 -22.91
C LEU A 10 3.78 3.55 -22.80
N HIS A 11 2.48 3.63 -23.15
CA HIS A 11 1.56 2.48 -23.11
C HIS A 11 1.71 1.51 -24.27
N THR A 12 2.26 1.96 -25.39
CA THR A 12 2.40 1.13 -26.60
C THR A 12 3.74 0.40 -26.68
N LYS A 13 4.65 0.71 -25.75
CA LYS A 13 5.96 0.08 -25.73
C LYS A 13 6.09 -0.82 -24.51
N GLU A 14 6.43 -2.07 -24.76
CA GLU A 14 6.69 -3.10 -23.75
C GLU A 14 7.79 -2.75 -22.74
N ALA A 15 8.46 -1.65 -22.96
CA ALA A 15 9.51 -1.14 -22.11
C ALA A 15 9.02 0.04 -21.26
N PHE A 16 8.22 -0.25 -20.25
CA PHE A 16 8.39 0.51 -19.03
C PHE A 16 9.81 0.17 -18.54
N PRO A 17 10.74 1.11 -18.52
CA PRO A 17 12.15 0.84 -18.18
C PRO A 17 12.35 0.38 -16.74
N PHE A 18 11.31 0.31 -15.95
CA PHE A 18 11.32 -0.17 -14.57
C PHE A 18 11.02 -1.66 -14.46
N ARG A 19 11.79 -2.49 -15.17
CA ARG A 19 11.95 -3.88 -14.72
C ARG A 19 12.97 -3.87 -13.58
N PRO A 20 12.60 -4.34 -12.38
CA PRO A 20 13.50 -4.34 -11.22
C PRO A 20 14.83 -5.09 -11.45
N ASN A 21 14.90 -5.89 -12.49
CA ASN A 21 16.03 -6.77 -12.81
C ASN A 21 17.02 -6.17 -13.84
N ASN A 22 16.81 -4.96 -14.34
CA ASN A 22 17.72 -4.31 -15.28
C ASN A 22 18.48 -3.19 -14.58
N VAL A 23 19.23 -3.55 -13.55
CA VAL A 23 20.14 -2.65 -12.85
C VAL A 23 21.39 -2.34 -13.68
N ASP A 24 21.57 -3.03 -14.82
CA ASP A 24 22.83 -3.05 -15.57
C ASP A 24 22.83 -2.21 -16.84
N GLY A 25 22.23 -1.03 -16.83
CA GLY A 25 22.48 -0.01 -17.87
C GLY A 25 22.18 -0.38 -19.35
N ALA A 26 21.66 -1.57 -19.61
CA ALA A 26 21.44 -2.08 -20.97
C ALA A 26 20.12 -1.61 -21.62
N LEU A 27 19.39 -0.71 -20.99
CA LEU A 27 18.07 -0.27 -21.47
C LEU A 27 18.10 0.90 -22.45
N SER A 28 19.17 1.69 -22.47
CA SER A 28 19.25 2.86 -23.35
C SER A 28 19.41 2.48 -24.83
N ALA A 29 20.05 1.35 -25.11
CA ALA A 29 20.41 0.96 -26.48
C ALA A 29 19.23 0.38 -27.28
N THR A 30 18.12 -0.03 -26.67
CA THR A 30 17.05 -0.76 -27.36
C THR A 30 15.73 0.00 -27.53
N SER A 31 15.51 1.10 -26.80
CA SER A 31 14.22 1.79 -26.81
C SER A 31 14.08 2.92 -27.83
N GLY A 32 15.15 3.43 -28.38
CA GLY A 32 15.12 4.53 -29.35
C GLY A 32 14.63 5.87 -28.79
N TYR A 33 14.38 5.96 -27.47
CA TYR A 33 14.02 7.20 -26.77
C TYR A 33 15.17 7.69 -25.92
N PRO A 34 15.35 9.01 -25.84
CA PRO A 34 16.22 9.58 -24.83
C PRO A 34 15.67 9.19 -23.47
N ASN A 35 16.41 8.39 -22.74
CA ASN A 35 16.05 8.02 -21.39
C ASN A 35 16.45 9.19 -20.49
N GLU A 36 15.46 9.97 -20.05
CA GLU A 36 15.66 11.12 -19.15
C GLU A 36 16.28 10.72 -17.80
N LEU A 37 16.41 9.43 -17.53
CA LEU A 37 17.07 8.89 -16.35
C LEU A 37 18.53 8.46 -16.63
N ASP A 38 18.97 8.50 -17.89
CA ASP A 38 20.35 8.20 -18.26
C ASP A 38 21.22 9.42 -18.12
N ILE A 39 22.38 9.22 -17.52
CA ILE A 39 23.35 10.29 -17.32
C ILE A 39 23.83 10.88 -18.65
N GLU A 40 23.92 10.06 -19.70
CA GLU A 40 24.31 10.45 -21.05
C GLU A 40 23.33 11.43 -21.69
N PHE A 41 22.03 11.35 -21.37
CA PHE A 41 21.02 12.31 -21.82
C PHE A 41 21.35 13.75 -21.38
N PHE A 42 21.95 13.88 -20.21
CA PHE A 42 22.37 15.18 -19.66
C PHE A 42 23.83 15.53 -20.02
N GLY A 43 24.47 14.77 -20.90
CA GLY A 43 25.84 14.97 -21.32
C GLY A 43 26.89 14.57 -20.30
N TYR A 44 26.52 13.78 -19.29
CA TYR A 44 27.48 13.21 -18.35
C TYR A 44 28.02 11.87 -18.86
N THR A 45 29.25 11.57 -18.47
CA THR A 45 29.93 10.30 -18.74
C THR A 45 30.22 9.55 -17.45
N ASP A 46 30.62 8.29 -17.54
CA ASP A 46 31.07 7.52 -16.38
C ASP A 46 32.17 8.20 -15.56
N HIS A 47 33.00 9.01 -16.24
CA HIS A 47 34.06 9.78 -15.59
C HIS A 47 33.52 10.89 -14.68
N ASP A 48 32.32 11.41 -14.97
CA ASP A 48 31.68 12.45 -14.16
C ASP A 48 31.01 11.88 -12.90
N LEU A 49 30.74 10.58 -12.87
CA LEU A 49 30.07 9.94 -11.75
C LEU A 49 30.83 10.09 -10.42
N ASP A 50 32.17 10.04 -10.47
CA ASP A 50 32.99 10.09 -9.26
C ASP A 50 33.53 11.52 -9.00
N ARG A 51 33.06 12.50 -9.81
CA ARG A 51 33.35 13.90 -9.59
C ARG A 51 32.74 14.37 -8.28
N LYS A 52 33.56 14.98 -7.43
CA LYS A 52 33.13 15.58 -6.16
C LYS A 52 32.32 16.84 -6.42
N LEU A 53 31.09 16.86 -5.94
CA LEU A 53 30.19 17.99 -6.08
C LEU A 53 30.17 18.79 -4.77
N ASN A 54 30.34 20.13 -4.90
CA ASN A 54 30.07 21.05 -3.81
C ASN A 54 28.59 21.41 -3.84
N PHE A 55 27.79 20.69 -3.07
CA PHE A 55 26.43 21.09 -2.78
C PHE A 55 26.47 22.23 -1.76
N LYS A 56 26.46 23.47 -2.26
CA LYS A 56 25.97 24.56 -1.42
C LYS A 56 24.48 24.48 -1.43
N GLY A 57 23.95 23.73 -0.46
CA GLY A 57 22.52 23.63 -0.27
C GLY A 57 21.98 25.04 -0.12
N ARG A 58 21.08 25.47 -0.98
CA ARG A 58 20.14 26.52 -0.62
C ARG A 58 19.30 25.90 0.49
N SER A 59 19.65 26.19 1.72
CA SER A 59 18.77 25.96 2.86
C SER A 59 17.65 27.00 2.78
N SER A 60 16.80 26.88 1.79
CA SER A 60 15.53 27.57 1.74
C SER A 60 14.51 26.63 2.35
N GLY A 61 14.40 26.68 3.66
CA GLY A 61 13.22 26.21 4.39
C GLY A 61 12.89 24.72 4.22
N GLY A 62 13.48 23.85 5.03
CA GLY A 62 12.77 22.66 5.42
C GLY A 62 13.04 21.34 4.71
N ASN A 63 14.04 21.20 3.86
CA ASN A 63 14.39 19.88 3.31
C ASN A 63 15.41 19.16 4.21
N LYS A 64 14.91 18.37 5.14
CA LYS A 64 15.72 17.48 5.98
C LYS A 64 15.73 16.04 5.47
N GLY A 65 15.89 15.83 4.17
CA GLY A 65 16.07 14.50 3.60
C GLY A 65 17.53 14.03 3.69
N TYR A 66 17.76 12.75 3.37
CA TYR A 66 19.10 12.17 3.30
C TYR A 66 20.04 12.93 2.35
N LEU A 67 19.51 13.53 1.29
CA LEU A 67 20.27 14.40 0.39
C LEU A 67 20.79 15.66 1.11
N GLU A 68 20.13 16.11 2.17
CA GLU A 68 20.64 17.22 3.01
C GLU A 68 21.76 16.75 3.95
N GLU A 69 21.70 15.54 4.47
CA GLU A 69 22.81 14.93 5.23
C GLU A 69 24.04 14.77 4.34
N LEU A 70 23.84 14.38 3.07
CA LEU A 70 24.90 14.36 2.06
C LEU A 70 25.40 15.76 1.71
N ALA A 71 24.52 16.74 1.57
CA ALA A 71 24.86 18.12 1.24
C ALA A 71 25.64 18.81 2.37
N ASN A 72 25.41 18.43 3.61
CA ASN A 72 26.14 18.95 4.78
C ASN A 72 27.53 18.32 4.96
N ALA A 73 27.92 17.38 4.12
CA ALA A 73 29.27 16.82 4.05
C ALA A 73 30.09 17.44 2.89
N PRO A 74 30.59 18.68 3.02
CA PRO A 74 31.17 19.43 1.92
C PRO A 74 32.34 18.67 1.27
N GLY A 75 32.31 18.58 -0.06
CA GLY A 75 33.35 17.96 -0.86
C GLY A 75 33.39 16.40 -0.81
N LYS A 76 32.39 15.75 -0.26
CA LYS A 76 32.32 14.28 -0.18
C LYS A 76 31.25 13.64 -1.08
N VAL A 77 30.33 14.42 -1.62
CA VAL A 77 29.22 13.90 -2.41
C VAL A 77 29.62 13.79 -3.89
N THR A 78 29.43 12.61 -4.44
CA THR A 78 29.63 12.36 -5.87
C THR A 78 28.29 12.22 -6.58
N LEU A 79 28.25 12.41 -7.91
CA LEU A 79 27.06 12.17 -8.71
C LEU A 79 26.60 10.71 -8.57
N ARG A 80 27.53 9.76 -8.50
CA ARG A 80 27.25 8.35 -8.25
C ARG A 80 26.42 8.16 -6.98
N MET A 81 26.84 8.74 -5.86
CA MET A 81 26.11 8.64 -4.58
C MET A 81 24.69 9.19 -4.68
N ILE A 82 24.52 10.30 -5.40
CA ILE A 82 23.18 10.89 -5.61
C ILE A 82 22.30 9.94 -6.42
N LEU A 83 22.84 9.42 -7.54
CA LEU A 83 22.09 8.51 -8.41
C LEU A 83 21.73 7.19 -7.71
N GLU A 84 22.65 6.64 -6.94
CA GLU A 84 22.39 5.43 -6.13
C GLU A 84 21.27 5.67 -5.12
N GLU A 85 21.29 6.82 -4.45
CA GLU A 85 20.24 7.16 -3.49
C GLU A 85 18.89 7.41 -4.17
N LEU A 86 18.86 8.11 -5.28
CA LEU A 86 17.63 8.32 -6.05
C LEU A 86 17.08 7.00 -6.62
N ARG A 87 17.96 6.14 -7.13
CA ARG A 87 17.55 4.79 -7.60
C ARG A 87 17.01 3.94 -6.45
N ARG A 88 17.69 3.94 -5.32
CA ARG A 88 17.22 3.23 -4.12
C ARG A 88 15.84 3.71 -3.67
N THR A 89 15.60 5.01 -3.72
CA THR A 89 14.37 5.62 -3.23
C THR A 89 13.21 5.47 -4.22
N TYR A 90 13.44 5.76 -5.50
CA TYR A 90 12.38 5.91 -6.49
C TYR A 90 12.30 4.79 -7.51
N CYS A 91 13.33 3.96 -7.62
CA CYS A 91 13.38 2.86 -8.58
C CYS A 91 13.32 1.47 -7.91
N GLY A 92 12.91 1.41 -6.63
CA GLY A 92 12.70 0.17 -5.91
C GLY A 92 11.33 -0.47 -6.22
N THR A 93 10.98 -1.46 -5.41
CA THR A 93 9.69 -2.19 -5.53
C THR A 93 8.51 -1.44 -4.92
N LEU A 94 8.75 -0.32 -4.23
CA LEU A 94 7.73 0.54 -3.64
C LEU A 94 7.65 1.86 -4.41
N GLY A 95 6.50 2.13 -5.02
CA GLY A 95 6.18 3.42 -5.61
C GLY A 95 5.39 4.29 -4.64
N VAL A 96 5.73 5.57 -4.56
CA VAL A 96 5.00 6.54 -3.73
C VAL A 96 4.58 7.73 -4.60
N GLU A 97 3.28 7.95 -4.71
CA GLU A 97 2.69 9.03 -5.49
C GLU A 97 2.25 10.17 -4.57
N TYR A 98 2.94 11.29 -4.60
CA TYR A 98 2.65 12.45 -3.74
C TYR A 98 2.79 13.81 -4.44
N MET A 99 3.33 13.84 -5.66
CA MET A 99 3.58 15.11 -6.37
C MET A 99 2.31 15.83 -6.84
N HIS A 100 1.15 15.15 -6.81
CA HIS A 100 -0.17 15.74 -7.11
C HIS A 100 -0.72 16.60 -5.96
N ILE A 101 -0.10 16.55 -4.77
CA ILE A 101 -0.54 17.33 -3.60
C ILE A 101 -0.21 18.80 -3.84
N GLY A 102 -1.24 19.69 -3.84
CA GLY A 102 -1.07 21.12 -4.10
C GLY A 102 -0.41 21.93 -2.97
N ASP A 103 -0.27 21.35 -1.77
CA ASP A 103 0.33 22.01 -0.60
C ASP A 103 1.82 21.67 -0.51
N ALA A 104 2.67 22.65 -0.70
CA ALA A 104 4.13 22.48 -0.67
C ALA A 104 4.66 21.93 0.66
N ASN A 105 4.04 22.27 1.80
CA ASN A 105 4.47 21.75 3.10
C ASN A 105 4.17 20.25 3.23
N LYS A 106 3.03 19.81 2.72
CA LYS A 106 2.66 18.40 2.68
C LYS A 106 3.57 17.61 1.74
N VAL A 107 3.87 18.15 0.55
CA VAL A 107 4.82 17.55 -0.40
C VAL A 107 6.20 17.39 0.24
N ASN A 108 6.72 18.43 0.88
CA ASN A 108 8.01 18.37 1.57
C ASN A 108 8.00 17.36 2.71
N TRP A 109 6.94 17.31 3.50
CA TRP A 109 6.75 16.33 4.56
C TRP A 109 6.77 14.89 4.04
N MET A 110 6.12 14.62 2.90
CA MET A 110 6.18 13.31 2.24
C MET A 110 7.58 13.00 1.72
N ARG A 111 8.21 13.94 1.03
CA ARG A 111 9.55 13.78 0.48
C ARG A 111 10.58 13.43 1.56
N GLU A 112 10.60 14.15 2.67
CA GLU A 112 11.50 13.89 3.80
C GLU A 112 11.39 12.45 4.30
N ARG A 113 10.20 11.87 4.27
CA ARG A 113 9.96 10.50 4.71
C ARG A 113 10.30 9.47 3.65
N VAL A 114 9.94 9.73 2.41
CA VAL A 114 10.23 8.82 1.29
C VAL A 114 11.73 8.72 1.04
N GLU A 115 12.45 9.84 1.10
CA GLU A 115 13.90 9.90 0.88
C GLU A 115 14.72 9.46 2.11
N ASN A 116 14.09 9.21 3.25
CA ASN A 116 14.80 8.74 4.44
C ASN A 116 14.90 7.20 4.44
N PRO A 117 16.11 6.62 4.31
CA PRO A 117 16.28 5.17 4.23
C PRO A 117 15.92 4.41 5.52
N ARG A 118 15.80 5.12 6.64
CA ARG A 118 15.59 4.49 7.97
C ARG A 118 14.21 3.85 8.13
N TRP A 119 13.20 4.32 7.41
CA TRP A 119 11.83 3.79 7.55
C TRP A 119 11.64 2.38 6.97
N LEU A 120 12.54 1.93 6.09
CA LEU A 120 12.56 0.56 5.55
C LEU A 120 13.47 -0.39 6.33
N ASN A 121 14.14 0.10 7.36
CA ASN A 121 15.08 -0.72 8.15
C ASN A 121 14.34 -1.44 9.30
N TYR A 122 13.65 -2.51 8.94
CA TYR A 122 12.98 -3.37 9.91
C TYR A 122 13.99 -4.25 10.64
N ASP A 123 13.80 -4.40 11.94
CA ASP A 123 14.50 -5.37 12.75
C ASP A 123 14.06 -6.82 12.42
N LYS A 124 14.74 -7.80 13.02
CA LYS A 124 14.47 -9.22 12.77
C LYS A 124 13.04 -9.61 13.21
N GLU A 125 12.58 -9.07 14.31
CA GLU A 125 11.27 -9.38 14.89
C GLU A 125 10.15 -8.86 13.98
N LYS A 126 10.24 -7.61 13.53
CA LYS A 126 9.28 -7.02 12.58
C LYS A 126 9.25 -7.78 11.26
N LYS A 127 10.44 -8.17 10.73
CA LYS A 127 10.53 -8.98 9.51
C LYS A 127 9.85 -10.35 9.68
N ALA A 128 10.08 -11.01 10.80
CA ALA A 128 9.45 -12.29 11.12
C ALA A 128 7.93 -12.16 11.21
N HIS A 129 7.44 -11.09 11.85
CA HIS A 129 6.02 -10.80 11.94
C HIS A 129 5.38 -10.53 10.56
N ILE A 130 6.03 -9.74 9.70
CA ILE A 130 5.56 -9.52 8.33
C ILE A 130 5.48 -10.85 7.58
N TYR A 131 6.54 -11.66 7.65
CA TYR A 131 6.59 -12.97 7.00
C TYR A 131 5.47 -13.90 7.48
N GLU A 132 5.24 -13.98 8.79
CA GLU A 132 4.13 -14.74 9.36
C GLU A 132 2.78 -14.32 8.75
N ARG A 133 2.53 -13.03 8.59
CA ARG A 133 1.29 -12.50 8.00
C ARG A 133 1.15 -12.84 6.53
N LEU A 134 2.25 -12.82 5.80
CA LEU A 134 2.26 -13.27 4.40
C LEU A 134 1.95 -14.76 4.30
N CYS A 135 2.54 -15.59 5.16
CA CYS A 135 2.25 -17.02 5.23
C CYS A 135 0.77 -17.29 5.55
N PHE A 136 0.17 -16.55 6.49
CA PHE A 136 -1.26 -16.69 6.77
C PHE A 136 -2.13 -16.32 5.57
N ALA A 137 -1.79 -15.25 4.86
CA ALA A 137 -2.53 -14.81 3.68
C ALA A 137 -2.49 -15.86 2.57
N ASP A 138 -1.30 -16.35 2.25
CA ASP A 138 -1.07 -17.37 1.22
C ASP A 138 -1.72 -18.72 1.59
N THR A 139 -1.49 -19.20 2.81
CA THR A 139 -2.06 -20.47 3.29
C THR A 139 -3.59 -20.46 3.28
N PHE A 140 -4.19 -19.33 3.66
CA PHE A 140 -5.65 -19.19 3.64
C PHE A 140 -6.20 -19.32 2.20
N GLU A 141 -5.61 -18.64 1.23
CA GLU A 141 -6.06 -18.71 -0.16
C GLU A 141 -5.78 -20.06 -0.80
N THR A 142 -4.63 -20.65 -0.52
CA THR A 142 -4.29 -22.01 -0.93
C THR A 142 -5.30 -23.02 -0.39
N PHE A 143 -5.63 -22.95 0.90
CA PHE A 143 -6.66 -23.81 1.49
C PHE A 143 -8.02 -23.64 0.81
N LEU A 144 -8.47 -22.40 0.61
CA LEU A 144 -9.73 -22.13 -0.07
C LEU A 144 -9.74 -22.67 -1.52
N SER A 145 -8.63 -22.58 -2.22
CA SER A 145 -8.51 -23.06 -3.60
C SER A 145 -8.63 -24.57 -3.71
N GLN A 146 -8.09 -25.28 -2.74
CA GLN A 146 -8.18 -26.75 -2.66
C GLN A 146 -9.56 -27.22 -2.22
N LYS A 147 -10.15 -26.57 -1.21
CA LYS A 147 -11.40 -26.98 -0.58
C LYS A 147 -12.64 -26.55 -1.38
N PHE A 148 -12.60 -25.36 -1.99
CA PHE A 148 -13.73 -24.74 -2.70
C PHE A 148 -13.35 -24.39 -4.13
N ASN A 149 -12.83 -25.36 -4.86
CA ASN A 149 -12.25 -25.20 -6.20
C ASN A 149 -13.27 -24.76 -7.28
N THR A 150 -14.55 -25.09 -7.11
CA THR A 150 -15.63 -24.80 -8.06
C THR A 150 -16.27 -23.42 -7.85
N THR A 151 -15.92 -22.70 -6.78
CA THR A 151 -16.51 -21.40 -6.46
C THR A 151 -15.52 -20.26 -6.70
N LYS A 152 -16.03 -19.07 -7.03
CA LYS A 152 -15.22 -17.85 -7.09
C LYS A 152 -14.67 -17.52 -5.70
N ARG A 153 -13.39 -17.14 -5.62
CA ARG A 153 -12.70 -16.84 -4.36
C ARG A 153 -12.11 -15.44 -4.33
N PHE A 154 -11.82 -14.86 -5.49
CA PHE A 154 -11.22 -13.52 -5.64
C PHE A 154 -10.02 -13.30 -4.72
N GLY A 155 -8.98 -14.12 -4.90
CA GLY A 155 -7.75 -14.05 -4.12
C GLY A 155 -6.94 -12.76 -4.36
N LEU A 156 -5.93 -12.56 -3.55
CA LEU A 156 -5.01 -11.43 -3.67
C LEU A 156 -4.02 -11.60 -4.82
N ASP A 157 -3.62 -12.84 -5.11
CA ASP A 157 -2.79 -13.24 -6.26
C ASP A 157 -1.60 -12.28 -6.52
N GLY A 158 -0.63 -12.26 -5.62
CA GLY A 158 0.55 -11.38 -5.69
C GLY A 158 0.41 -10.06 -4.92
N GLY A 159 -0.77 -9.77 -4.36
CA GLY A 159 -1.02 -8.59 -3.52
C GLY A 159 -1.07 -8.86 -2.01
N GLU A 160 -0.51 -9.99 -1.54
CA GLU A 160 -0.60 -10.46 -0.15
C GLU A 160 0.01 -9.47 0.85
N ALA A 161 0.94 -8.63 0.39
CA ALA A 161 1.55 -7.57 1.18
C ALA A 161 0.53 -6.57 1.77
N ILE A 162 -0.68 -6.48 1.20
CA ILE A 162 -1.74 -5.62 1.75
C ILE A 162 -2.18 -6.06 3.15
N VAL A 163 -2.07 -7.34 3.49
CA VAL A 163 -2.48 -7.86 4.81
C VAL A 163 -1.59 -7.29 5.92
N PRO A 164 -0.26 -7.46 5.90
CA PRO A 164 0.60 -6.82 6.89
C PRO A 164 0.55 -5.29 6.81
N ALA A 165 0.43 -4.69 5.62
CA ALA A 165 0.36 -3.24 5.46
C ALA A 165 -0.89 -2.65 6.13
N LEU A 166 -2.08 -3.21 5.92
CA LEU A 166 -3.31 -2.76 6.58
C LEU A 166 -3.23 -2.91 8.09
N LYS A 167 -2.67 -4.02 8.58
CA LYS A 167 -2.53 -4.22 10.03
C LYS A 167 -1.62 -3.18 10.65
N ASP A 168 -0.48 -2.91 10.03
CA ASP A 168 0.47 -1.90 10.50
C ASP A 168 -0.14 -0.48 10.44
N ALA A 169 -0.85 -0.15 9.37
CA ALA A 169 -1.56 1.13 9.23
C ALA A 169 -2.63 1.32 10.32
N ILE A 170 -3.41 0.28 10.65
CA ILE A 170 -4.41 0.31 11.70
C ILE A 170 -3.76 0.48 13.07
N ASP A 171 -2.71 -0.29 13.34
CA ASP A 171 -1.98 -0.24 14.61
C ASP A 171 -1.36 1.14 14.79
N ARG A 172 -0.72 1.69 13.76
CA ARG A 172 -0.15 3.04 13.78
C ARG A 172 -1.22 4.13 13.93
N ALA A 173 -2.35 4.00 13.24
CA ALA A 173 -3.47 4.94 13.39
C ALA A 173 -3.99 4.97 14.84
N SER A 174 -4.11 3.79 15.47
CA SER A 174 -4.50 3.68 16.88
C SER A 174 -3.50 4.33 17.82
N GLU A 175 -2.19 4.18 17.57
CA GLU A 175 -1.13 4.86 18.33
C GLU A 175 -1.22 6.39 18.23
N LEU A 176 -1.65 6.87 17.07
CA LEU A 176 -1.83 8.31 16.81
C LEU A 176 -3.20 8.85 17.30
N GLY A 177 -3.97 8.02 18.01
CA GLY A 177 -5.24 8.44 18.63
C GLY A 177 -6.48 8.22 17.78
N ALA A 178 -6.39 7.50 16.64
CA ALA A 178 -7.57 7.13 15.88
C ALA A 178 -8.43 6.12 16.67
N THR A 179 -9.71 6.40 16.78
CA THR A 179 -10.69 5.54 17.47
C THR A 179 -11.54 4.69 16.53
N SER A 180 -11.54 5.02 15.24
CA SER A 180 -12.30 4.28 14.22
C SER A 180 -11.54 4.24 12.91
N PHE A 181 -11.59 3.08 12.24
CA PHE A 181 -11.00 2.87 10.92
C PHE A 181 -12.07 2.28 10.00
N VAL A 182 -12.35 2.98 8.90
CA VAL A 182 -13.36 2.55 7.93
C VAL A 182 -12.65 2.08 6.67
N LEU A 183 -12.90 0.83 6.30
CA LEU A 183 -12.35 0.17 5.13
C LEU A 183 -13.40 0.05 4.04
N GLY A 184 -13.02 0.35 2.81
CA GLY A 184 -13.77 0.02 1.61
C GLY A 184 -12.87 -0.71 0.65
N MET A 185 -13.37 -1.80 0.11
CA MET A 185 -12.66 -2.55 -0.92
C MET A 185 -13.65 -3.32 -1.78
N PRO A 186 -13.38 -3.51 -3.07
CA PRO A 186 -14.14 -4.42 -3.91
C PRO A 186 -13.84 -5.88 -3.54
N HIS A 187 -14.16 -6.81 -4.39
CA HIS A 187 -14.13 -8.25 -4.10
C HIS A 187 -12.72 -8.87 -4.01
N ARG A 188 -11.71 -8.33 -4.75
CA ARG A 188 -10.35 -8.92 -4.77
C ARG A 188 -9.70 -8.88 -3.39
N GLY A 189 -9.31 -10.06 -2.89
CA GLY A 189 -8.70 -10.23 -1.57
C GLY A 189 -9.61 -9.97 -0.37
N ARG A 190 -10.92 -9.74 -0.59
CA ARG A 190 -11.85 -9.38 0.48
C ARG A 190 -11.98 -10.47 1.54
N LEU A 191 -12.04 -11.73 1.16
CA LEU A 191 -12.10 -12.84 2.11
C LEU A 191 -10.84 -12.93 2.97
N ASN A 192 -9.68 -12.65 2.37
CA ASN A 192 -8.41 -12.61 3.09
C ASN A 192 -8.37 -11.46 4.10
N VAL A 193 -8.85 -10.29 3.71
CA VAL A 193 -8.94 -9.14 4.62
C VAL A 193 -9.95 -9.42 5.75
N LEU A 194 -11.10 -10.04 5.45
CA LEU A 194 -12.05 -10.47 6.48
C LEU A 194 -11.42 -11.43 7.49
N ALA A 195 -10.68 -12.44 7.01
CA ALA A 195 -10.02 -13.44 7.85
C ALA A 195 -8.84 -12.84 8.63
N ASN A 196 -7.88 -12.26 7.93
CA ASN A 196 -6.56 -11.92 8.48
C ASN A 196 -6.44 -10.49 9.03
N VAL A 197 -7.29 -9.57 8.60
CA VAL A 197 -7.30 -8.18 9.13
C VAL A 197 -8.47 -7.96 10.08
N MET A 198 -9.70 -8.30 9.65
CA MET A 198 -10.91 -8.13 10.43
C MET A 198 -11.15 -9.28 11.44
N ARG A 199 -10.35 -10.34 11.40
CA ARG A 199 -10.44 -11.50 12.29
C ARG A 199 -11.83 -12.14 12.32
N LYS A 200 -12.54 -12.14 11.18
CA LYS A 200 -13.79 -12.88 11.05
C LYS A 200 -13.52 -14.37 11.30
N PRO A 201 -14.28 -15.05 12.16
CA PRO A 201 -14.04 -16.47 12.46
C PRO A 201 -14.06 -17.33 11.19
N MET A 202 -13.06 -18.19 11.02
CA MET A 202 -12.94 -19.08 9.85
C MET A 202 -14.19 -19.95 9.64
N PRO A 203 -14.83 -20.55 10.69
CA PRO A 203 -16.05 -21.30 10.49
C PRO A 203 -17.19 -20.49 9.87
N MET A 204 -17.29 -19.19 10.18
CA MET A 204 -18.28 -18.32 9.55
C MET A 204 -18.00 -18.13 8.05
N ILE A 205 -16.73 -17.97 7.67
CA ILE A 205 -16.34 -17.85 6.26
C ILE A 205 -16.62 -19.15 5.51
N PHE A 206 -16.30 -20.30 6.12
CA PHE A 206 -16.51 -21.60 5.47
C PHE A 206 -17.99 -21.97 5.35
N SER A 207 -18.83 -21.61 6.33
CA SER A 207 -20.28 -21.82 6.25
C SER A 207 -20.91 -21.02 5.10
N GLU A 208 -20.39 -19.82 4.82
CA GLU A 208 -20.84 -19.01 3.67
C GLU A 208 -20.52 -19.69 2.33
N PHE A 209 -19.43 -20.45 2.23
CA PHE A 209 -19.13 -21.28 1.05
C PHE A 209 -20.06 -22.47 0.91
N GLN A 210 -20.53 -23.02 2.02
CA GLN A 210 -21.42 -24.18 2.07
C GLN A 210 -22.90 -23.80 1.96
N GLY A 211 -23.22 -22.50 1.98
CA GLY A 211 -24.59 -22.01 2.02
C GLY A 211 -25.32 -22.34 3.34
N THR A 212 -24.57 -22.63 4.40
CA THR A 212 -25.10 -22.96 5.73
C THR A 212 -24.96 -21.77 6.67
N HIS A 213 -25.85 -21.66 7.67
CA HIS A 213 -25.74 -20.64 8.70
C HIS A 213 -24.90 -21.16 9.86
N TYR A 214 -23.84 -20.47 10.19
CA TYR A 214 -23.11 -20.67 11.41
C TYR A 214 -23.68 -19.74 12.48
N SER A 215 -24.51 -20.29 13.39
CA SER A 215 -25.02 -19.56 14.55
C SER A 215 -24.14 -19.88 15.76
N THR A 216 -23.40 -18.90 16.25
CA THR A 216 -22.96 -18.90 17.64
C THR A 216 -23.85 -17.93 18.39
N ASP A 217 -24.53 -18.37 19.41
CA ASP A 217 -25.46 -17.55 20.19
C ASP A 217 -24.86 -16.30 20.82
N GLU A 218 -23.53 -16.24 20.93
CA GLU A 218 -22.76 -15.06 21.37
C GLU A 218 -22.57 -13.99 20.30
N TYR A 219 -22.50 -14.34 19.00
CA TYR A 219 -22.24 -13.40 17.92
C TYR A 219 -23.52 -12.88 17.23
N THR A 220 -24.65 -13.52 17.45
CA THR A 220 -25.91 -13.19 16.78
C THR A 220 -26.82 -12.24 17.56
N LYS A 221 -26.45 -11.84 18.76
CA LYS A 221 -27.19 -10.79 19.49
C LYS A 221 -27.04 -9.43 18.83
N GLY A 222 -27.61 -9.26 17.65
CA GLY A 222 -27.70 -8.00 16.96
C GLY A 222 -27.59 -8.03 15.43
N ASN A 223 -27.25 -9.14 14.81
CA ASN A 223 -27.17 -9.20 13.34
C ASN A 223 -28.16 -10.26 12.81
N HIS A 224 -29.32 -9.81 12.36
CA HIS A 224 -30.21 -10.63 11.55
C HIS A 224 -29.53 -10.95 10.22
N SER A 225 -29.05 -12.18 10.08
CA SER A 225 -28.53 -12.71 8.83
C SER A 225 -29.71 -12.93 7.87
N TRP A 226 -29.90 -11.99 6.95
CA TRP A 226 -30.79 -12.19 5.81
C TRP A 226 -30.19 -13.28 4.92
N GLY A 227 -31.02 -14.22 4.48
CA GLY A 227 -30.65 -15.43 3.73
C GLY A 227 -29.63 -15.15 2.62
N ILE A 228 -28.50 -15.84 2.70
CA ILE A 228 -27.33 -15.59 1.87
C ILE A 228 -27.42 -16.45 0.62
N SER A 229 -27.63 -15.84 -0.54
CA SER A 229 -27.38 -16.46 -1.83
C SER A 229 -25.86 -16.53 -2.09
N GLY A 230 -25.39 -17.52 -2.86
CA GLY A 230 -23.96 -17.84 -3.03
C GLY A 230 -23.02 -16.72 -3.46
N ASP A 231 -23.53 -15.59 -3.96
CA ASP A 231 -22.72 -14.46 -4.41
C ASP A 231 -22.48 -13.38 -3.32
N VAL A 232 -23.31 -13.36 -2.27
CA VAL A 232 -23.32 -12.28 -1.26
C VAL A 232 -22.08 -12.28 -0.37
N LYS A 233 -21.41 -13.40 -0.16
CA LYS A 233 -20.22 -13.50 0.71
C LYS A 233 -19.07 -12.54 0.35
N TYR A 234 -18.94 -12.16 -0.91
CA TYR A 234 -17.90 -11.23 -1.38
C TYR A 234 -18.27 -9.75 -1.16
N HIS A 235 -19.52 -9.47 -0.77
CA HIS A 235 -20.04 -8.12 -0.61
C HIS A 235 -20.41 -7.79 0.83
N LEU A 236 -20.38 -8.77 1.71
CA LEU A 236 -20.74 -8.59 3.13
C LEU A 236 -19.78 -7.64 3.83
N GLY A 237 -20.34 -6.72 4.61
CA GLY A 237 -19.60 -5.89 5.54
C GLY A 237 -19.21 -6.67 6.81
N SER A 238 -18.33 -6.06 7.59
CA SER A 238 -17.93 -6.57 8.89
C SER A 238 -17.57 -5.42 9.82
N SER A 239 -17.86 -5.55 11.10
CA SER A 239 -17.47 -4.59 12.12
C SER A 239 -16.94 -5.33 13.33
N MET A 240 -15.84 -4.83 13.91
CA MET A 240 -15.25 -5.38 15.12
C MET A 240 -14.50 -4.30 15.90
N ASP A 241 -14.36 -4.50 17.19
CA ASP A 241 -13.45 -3.71 18.02
C ASP A 241 -12.15 -4.48 18.22
N ARG A 242 -11.03 -3.79 18.00
CA ARG A 242 -9.71 -4.31 18.34
C ARG A 242 -9.24 -3.64 19.63
N THR A 243 -8.93 -4.46 20.63
CA THR A 243 -8.33 -4.00 21.89
C THR A 243 -6.86 -4.40 21.90
N TYR A 244 -6.02 -3.47 22.34
CA TYR A 244 -4.58 -3.66 22.49
C TYR A 244 -4.22 -3.97 23.95
N PRO A 245 -3.05 -4.58 24.20
CA PRO A 245 -2.60 -4.89 25.57
C PRO A 245 -2.49 -3.67 26.49
N ASP A 246 -2.26 -2.49 25.91
CA ASP A 246 -2.19 -1.20 26.62
C ASP A 246 -3.57 -0.56 26.92
N GLY A 247 -4.65 -1.27 26.58
CA GLY A 247 -6.02 -0.82 26.80
C GLY A 247 -6.60 0.06 25.69
N ARG A 248 -5.83 0.46 24.69
CA ARG A 248 -6.36 1.18 23.52
C ARG A 248 -7.39 0.33 22.78
N ARG A 249 -8.40 0.98 22.24
CA ARG A 249 -9.42 0.35 21.40
C ARG A 249 -9.58 1.11 20.10
N ILE A 250 -9.73 0.40 19.01
CA ILE A 250 -10.08 0.96 17.71
C ILE A 250 -11.23 0.17 17.09
N HIS A 251 -12.24 0.87 16.62
CA HIS A 251 -13.36 0.25 15.92
C HIS A 251 -13.01 0.10 14.43
N LEU A 252 -13.00 -1.14 13.95
CA LEU A 252 -12.78 -1.47 12.54
C LEU A 252 -14.10 -1.73 11.86
N SER A 253 -14.32 -1.13 10.70
CA SER A 253 -15.52 -1.31 9.92
C SER A 253 -15.18 -1.50 8.45
N LEU A 254 -15.39 -2.69 7.93
CA LEU A 254 -15.35 -2.96 6.50
C LEU A 254 -16.77 -2.78 5.95
N VAL A 255 -16.97 -1.80 5.07
CA VAL A 255 -18.29 -1.52 4.51
C VAL A 255 -18.71 -2.61 3.53
N ALA A 256 -20.01 -2.89 3.48
CA ALA A 256 -20.57 -3.66 2.37
C ALA A 256 -20.30 -2.93 1.04
N ASN A 257 -20.10 -3.67 -0.03
CA ASN A 257 -19.82 -3.09 -1.34
C ASN A 257 -20.69 -3.71 -2.42
N PRO A 258 -21.05 -2.95 -3.47
CA PRO A 258 -21.58 -3.51 -4.70
C PRO A 258 -20.46 -4.22 -5.50
N SER A 259 -20.82 -5.04 -6.48
CA SER A 259 -19.86 -5.72 -7.37
C SER A 259 -19.12 -4.79 -8.32
N HIS A 260 -19.51 -3.53 -8.42
CA HIS A 260 -18.91 -2.52 -9.31
C HIS A 260 -17.70 -1.87 -8.64
N LEU A 261 -16.58 -1.86 -9.34
CA LEU A 261 -15.37 -1.17 -8.90
C LEU A 261 -15.65 0.33 -8.71
N GLU A 262 -14.95 0.95 -7.76
CA GLU A 262 -15.06 2.37 -7.39
C GLU A 262 -16.37 2.80 -6.71
N CYS A 263 -17.47 2.05 -6.88
CA CYS A 263 -18.76 2.38 -6.25
C CYS A 263 -18.72 2.31 -4.71
N VAL A 264 -17.74 1.66 -4.13
CA VAL A 264 -17.50 1.64 -2.67
C VAL A 264 -16.91 2.96 -2.15
N ASN A 265 -16.23 3.75 -3.00
CA ASN A 265 -15.54 4.97 -2.60
C ASN A 265 -16.46 5.99 -1.94
N PRO A 266 -17.60 6.41 -2.56
CA PRO A 266 -18.52 7.33 -1.91
C PRO A 266 -19.16 6.76 -0.65
N VAL A 267 -19.36 5.44 -0.57
CA VAL A 267 -19.92 4.77 0.62
C VAL A 267 -18.96 4.90 1.81
N VAL A 268 -17.68 4.65 1.59
CA VAL A 268 -16.63 4.81 2.63
C VAL A 268 -16.51 6.27 3.07
N CYS A 269 -16.45 7.19 2.11
CA CYS A 269 -16.36 8.63 2.40
C CYS A 269 -17.60 9.10 3.19
N GLY A 270 -18.80 8.73 2.77
CA GLY A 270 -20.05 9.10 3.44
C GLY A 270 -20.14 8.52 4.86
N LYS A 271 -19.78 7.23 5.03
CA LYS A 271 -19.76 6.59 6.36
C LYS A 271 -18.72 7.25 7.29
N THR A 272 -17.55 7.57 6.78
CA THR A 272 -16.50 8.24 7.54
C THR A 272 -16.95 9.64 7.95
N ARG A 273 -17.53 10.41 7.03
CA ARG A 273 -18.06 11.75 7.31
C ARG A 273 -19.17 11.72 8.34
N ALA A 274 -20.10 10.77 8.25
CA ALA A 274 -21.16 10.59 9.23
C ALA A 274 -20.60 10.29 10.63
N LYS A 275 -19.62 9.39 10.73
CA LYS A 275 -18.95 9.11 12.01
C LYS A 275 -18.28 10.36 12.58
N GLN A 276 -17.53 11.11 11.77
CA GLN A 276 -16.91 12.37 12.19
C GLN A 276 -17.95 13.35 12.74
N TYR A 277 -19.07 13.51 12.05
CA TYR A 277 -20.16 14.39 12.47
C TYR A 277 -20.72 13.98 13.85
N TYR A 278 -21.04 12.69 14.04
CA TYR A 278 -21.61 12.20 15.29
C TYR A 278 -20.61 12.20 16.46
N TYR A 279 -19.32 12.07 16.18
CA TYR A 279 -18.28 12.19 17.21
C TYR A 279 -17.85 13.64 17.49
N GLY A 280 -18.50 14.64 16.87
CA GLY A 280 -18.22 16.06 17.11
C GLY A 280 -16.96 16.59 16.42
N ASN A 281 -16.32 15.83 15.57
CA ASN A 281 -15.21 16.26 14.73
C ASN A 281 -15.78 16.98 13.50
N ARG A 282 -15.91 18.31 13.59
CA ARG A 282 -16.46 19.14 12.50
C ARG A 282 -15.40 19.60 11.53
#